data_28267fb70c415809948c211e86887781
#
_entry.id   28267fb70c415809948c211e86887781
#
_cell.length_a   1.000
_cell.length_b   1.000
_cell.length_c   1.000
_cell.angle_alpha   90.00
_cell.angle_beta   90.00
_cell.angle_gamma   90.00
#
_symmetry.space_group_name_H-M   'P 1'
#
loop_
_entity.id
_entity.type
_entity.pdbx_description
1 polymer ?
#
loop_
_entity_poly.entity_id
_entity_poly.type
_entity_poly.pdbx_seq_one_letter_code
_entity_poly.pdbx_strand_id
1 'polypeptide(L)'
;MRHQVYGYKLGRSMGHRTSMRKTMIKQLFEHERIQTTLAKAKSIQGEAEKMITLARNSNKGDTVEKVNARRQIAAALGNASPEIVKKLFDDIAPRFVNRPGGYTRLLKLGPRLGDNAEMVLLELVAE
;
A
#
# COMPACT_ATOMS: atom_id res chain seq x y z
N MET A 1 2.53 -11.54 29.69
CA MET A 1 2.11 -11.63 28.29
C MET A 1 1.77 -10.26 27.77
N ARG A 2 2.26 -9.93 26.58
CA ARG A 2 1.96 -8.65 25.94
C ARG A 2 0.75 -8.78 25.04
N HIS A 3 -0.13 -7.78 25.08
CA HIS A 3 -1.32 -7.75 24.24
C HIS A 3 -1.26 -6.54 23.30
N GLN A 4 -1.78 -6.67 22.10
CA GLN A 4 -1.93 -5.57 21.13
C GLN A 4 -0.60 -4.88 20.79
N VAL A 5 0.48 -5.65 20.73
CA VAL A 5 1.82 -5.09 20.41
C VAL A 5 2.21 -5.29 18.96
N TYR A 6 1.26 -5.70 18.12
CA TYR A 6 1.49 -5.89 16.69
C TYR A 6 1.46 -4.55 15.94
N GLY A 7 2.38 -4.39 15.00
CA GLY A 7 2.41 -3.23 14.13
C GLY A 7 3.21 -2.06 14.67
N TYR A 8 3.05 -0.91 14.04
CA TYR A 8 3.81 0.32 14.31
C TYR A 8 2.88 1.42 14.78
N LYS A 9 3.19 2.02 15.93
CA LYS A 9 2.38 3.13 16.47
C LYS A 9 2.71 4.46 15.80
N LEU A 10 3.95 4.66 15.38
CA LEU A 10 4.40 5.86 14.66
C LEU A 10 4.17 7.17 15.43
N GLY A 11 4.08 7.09 16.77
CA GLY A 11 3.86 8.25 17.62
C GLY A 11 2.49 8.92 17.43
N ARG A 12 1.47 8.18 16.94
CA ARG A 12 0.16 8.75 16.62
C ARG A 12 -0.96 7.92 17.21
N SER A 13 -2.13 8.54 17.37
CA SER A 13 -3.34 7.84 17.80
C SER A 13 -3.79 6.83 16.73
N MET A 14 -4.68 5.90 17.12
CA MET A 14 -5.17 4.88 16.18
C MET A 14 -5.83 5.51 14.95
N GLY A 15 -6.70 6.50 15.14
CA GLY A 15 -7.36 7.18 14.02
C GLY A 15 -6.39 7.89 13.10
N HIS A 16 -5.41 8.59 13.68
CA HIS A 16 -4.40 9.30 12.91
C HIS A 16 -3.50 8.32 12.14
N ARG A 17 -3.11 7.20 12.75
CA ARG A 17 -2.32 6.17 12.07
C ARG A 17 -3.07 5.57 10.89
N THR A 18 -4.34 5.26 11.07
CA THR A 18 -5.16 4.69 9.99
C THR A 18 -5.27 5.66 8.83
N SER A 19 -5.55 6.92 9.12
CA SER A 19 -5.65 7.97 8.10
C SER A 19 -4.33 8.15 7.35
N MET A 20 -3.22 8.18 8.07
CA MET A 20 -1.89 8.33 7.48
C MET A 20 -1.56 7.15 6.56
N ARG A 21 -1.83 5.91 7.01
CA ARG A 21 -1.56 4.73 6.18
C ARG A 21 -2.38 4.74 4.90
N LYS A 22 -3.67 5.09 4.98
CA LYS A 22 -4.52 5.20 3.79
C LYS A 22 -3.95 6.22 2.80
N THR A 23 -3.54 7.39 3.30
CA THR A 23 -2.96 8.42 2.45
C THR A 23 -1.67 7.95 1.78
N MET A 24 -0.79 7.28 2.54
CA MET A 24 0.48 6.78 2.00
C MET A 24 0.27 5.71 0.94
N ILE A 25 -0.68 4.79 1.16
CA ILE A 25 -0.99 3.75 0.18
C ILE A 25 -1.54 4.37 -1.10
N LYS A 26 -2.42 5.37 -0.98
CA LYS A 26 -2.93 6.09 -2.15
C LYS A 26 -1.81 6.76 -2.94
N GLN A 27 -0.87 7.40 -2.23
CA GLN A 27 0.28 8.03 -2.87
C GLN A 27 1.18 7.01 -3.56
N LEU A 28 1.38 5.85 -2.94
CA LEU A 28 2.18 4.79 -3.55
C LEU A 28 1.55 4.32 -4.87
N PHE A 29 0.24 4.09 -4.89
CA PHE A 29 -0.42 3.66 -6.12
C PHE A 29 -0.46 4.77 -7.17
N GLU A 30 -0.61 6.02 -6.74
CA GLU A 30 -0.67 7.16 -7.67
C GLU A 30 0.69 7.42 -8.34
N HIS A 31 1.75 7.48 -7.55
CA HIS A 31 3.09 7.84 -8.03
C HIS A 31 3.99 6.64 -8.28
N GLU A 32 3.59 5.45 -7.84
CA GLU A 32 4.30 4.17 -7.95
C GLU A 32 5.59 4.11 -7.14
N ARG A 33 5.99 5.19 -6.51
CA ARG A 33 7.08 5.21 -5.53
C ARG A 33 6.93 6.39 -4.61
N ILE A 34 7.32 6.20 -3.35
CA ILE A 34 7.30 7.26 -2.35
C ILE A 34 8.57 7.22 -1.53
N GLN A 35 9.02 8.38 -1.08
CA GLN A 35 10.15 8.50 -0.17
C GLN A 35 9.62 8.78 1.22
N THR A 36 9.99 7.96 2.19
CA THR A 36 9.49 8.08 3.55
C THR A 36 10.46 7.41 4.53
N THR A 37 10.14 7.43 5.83
CA THR A 37 10.96 6.73 6.82
C THR A 37 10.73 5.22 6.71
N LEU A 38 11.73 4.45 7.15
CA LEU A 38 11.66 2.99 7.12
C LEU A 38 10.45 2.46 7.88
N ALA A 39 10.18 3.01 9.08
CA ALA A 39 9.04 2.57 9.89
C ALA A 39 7.71 2.78 9.18
N LYS A 40 7.51 3.95 8.57
CA LYS A 40 6.28 4.23 7.83
C LYS A 40 6.13 3.33 6.62
N ALA A 41 7.21 3.12 5.87
CA ALA A 41 7.19 2.24 4.70
C ALA A 41 6.81 0.82 5.10
N LYS A 42 7.42 0.28 6.14
CA LYS A 42 7.11 -1.07 6.61
C LYS A 42 5.67 -1.18 7.11
N SER A 43 5.11 -0.11 7.67
CA SER A 43 3.74 -0.14 8.19
C SER A 43 2.69 -0.30 7.09
N ILE A 44 2.98 0.13 5.86
CA ILE A 44 2.01 0.07 4.76
C ILE A 44 2.32 -1.00 3.73
N GLN A 45 3.54 -1.52 3.69
CA GLN A 45 3.98 -2.44 2.64
C GLN A 45 3.07 -3.66 2.52
N GLY A 46 2.76 -4.30 3.66
CA GLY A 46 1.92 -5.49 3.67
C GLY A 46 0.50 -5.22 3.20
N GLU A 47 -0.11 -4.12 3.63
CA GLU A 47 -1.46 -3.77 3.22
C GLU A 47 -1.53 -3.45 1.73
N ALA A 48 -0.56 -2.69 1.22
CA ALA A 48 -0.51 -2.35 -0.20
C ALA A 48 -0.38 -3.62 -1.05
N GLU A 49 0.48 -4.55 -0.63
CA GLU A 49 0.65 -5.80 -1.37
C GLU A 49 -0.59 -6.68 -1.34
N LYS A 50 -1.31 -6.69 -0.21
CA LYS A 50 -2.59 -7.43 -0.13
C LYS A 50 -3.62 -6.84 -1.08
N MET A 51 -3.66 -5.52 -1.21
CA MET A 51 -4.58 -4.87 -2.15
C MET A 51 -4.25 -5.23 -3.60
N ILE A 52 -2.98 -5.29 -3.94
CA ILE A 52 -2.55 -5.70 -5.28
C ILE A 52 -2.93 -7.16 -5.54
N THR A 53 -2.72 -8.04 -4.57
CA THR A 53 -3.10 -9.45 -4.70
C THR A 53 -4.61 -9.59 -4.90
N LEU A 54 -5.41 -8.87 -4.12
CA LEU A 54 -6.87 -8.91 -4.27
C LEU A 54 -7.31 -8.42 -5.65
N ALA A 55 -6.75 -7.31 -6.11
CA ALA A 55 -7.07 -6.78 -7.44
C ALA A 55 -6.64 -7.74 -8.55
N ARG A 56 -5.45 -8.30 -8.44
CA ARG A 56 -4.93 -9.26 -9.42
C ARG A 56 -5.84 -10.49 -9.52
N ASN A 57 -6.20 -11.04 -8.37
CA ASN A 57 -7.02 -12.26 -8.34
C ASN A 57 -8.45 -11.99 -8.83
N SER A 58 -9.03 -10.85 -8.46
CA SER A 58 -10.39 -10.51 -8.87
C SER A 58 -10.52 -10.27 -10.38
N ASN A 59 -9.44 -9.79 -11.01
CA ASN A 59 -9.44 -9.57 -12.46
C ASN A 59 -9.61 -10.87 -13.26
N LYS A 60 -9.34 -12.02 -12.63
CA LYS A 60 -9.55 -13.34 -13.24
C LYS A 60 -10.95 -13.88 -12.98
N GLY A 61 -11.71 -13.23 -12.11
CA GLY A 61 -13.04 -13.68 -11.71
C GLY A 61 -14.14 -13.10 -12.57
N ASP A 62 -15.38 -13.37 -12.16
CA ASP A 62 -16.55 -12.87 -12.85
C ASP A 62 -16.85 -11.41 -12.47
N THR A 63 -17.94 -10.86 -13.02
CA THR A 63 -18.33 -9.48 -12.78
C THR A 63 -18.60 -9.19 -11.30
N VAL A 64 -19.21 -10.15 -10.59
CA VAL A 64 -19.55 -9.98 -9.16
C VAL A 64 -18.26 -9.89 -8.33
N GLU A 65 -17.30 -10.76 -8.59
CA GLU A 65 -16.01 -10.72 -7.89
C GLU A 65 -15.29 -9.40 -8.13
N LYS A 66 -15.28 -8.92 -9.36
CA LYS A 66 -14.64 -7.65 -9.71
C LYS A 66 -15.28 -6.47 -8.98
N VAL A 67 -16.61 -6.41 -8.96
CA VAL A 67 -17.34 -5.34 -8.28
C VAL A 67 -17.06 -5.38 -6.78
N ASN A 68 -17.14 -6.56 -6.17
CA ASN A 68 -16.91 -6.72 -4.75
C ASN A 68 -15.49 -6.32 -4.34
N ALA A 69 -14.49 -6.72 -5.12
CA ALA A 69 -13.10 -6.36 -4.86
C ALA A 69 -12.88 -4.86 -4.96
N ARG A 70 -13.44 -4.21 -5.98
CA ARG A 70 -13.33 -2.76 -6.14
C ARG A 70 -13.97 -2.01 -4.97
N ARG A 71 -15.14 -2.45 -4.50
CA ARG A 71 -15.80 -1.86 -3.34
C ARG A 71 -14.98 -2.04 -2.06
N GLN A 72 -14.40 -3.22 -1.89
CA GLN A 72 -13.60 -3.52 -0.71
C GLN A 72 -12.36 -2.64 -0.64
N ILE A 73 -11.67 -2.45 -1.75
CA ILE A 73 -10.48 -1.61 -1.81
C ILE A 73 -10.86 -0.13 -1.69
N ALA A 74 -11.95 0.31 -2.32
CA ALA A 74 -12.41 1.68 -2.18
C ALA A 74 -12.69 2.01 -0.72
N ALA A 75 -13.33 1.11 0.02
CA ALA A 75 -13.58 1.29 1.46
C ALA A 75 -12.28 1.35 2.24
N ALA A 76 -11.32 0.47 1.93
CA ALA A 76 -10.02 0.45 2.60
C ALA A 76 -9.22 1.73 2.36
N LEU A 77 -9.42 2.39 1.23
CA LEU A 77 -8.76 3.66 0.89
C LEU A 77 -9.59 4.89 1.28
N GLY A 78 -10.75 4.71 1.91
CA GLY A 78 -11.57 5.80 2.42
C GLY A 78 -12.63 6.34 1.48
N ASN A 79 -12.93 5.66 0.39
CA ASN A 79 -14.02 5.99 -0.56
C ASN A 79 -13.87 7.33 -1.30
N ALA A 80 -12.70 7.98 -1.22
CA ALA A 80 -12.52 9.32 -1.79
C ALA A 80 -11.60 9.36 -3.00
N SER A 81 -11.22 8.20 -3.53
CA SER A 81 -10.18 8.13 -4.58
C SER A 81 -10.54 7.13 -5.66
N PRO A 82 -11.63 7.37 -6.42
CA PRO A 82 -12.05 6.40 -7.45
C PRO A 82 -11.01 6.22 -8.56
N GLU A 83 -10.26 7.27 -8.91
CA GLU A 83 -9.23 7.20 -9.94
C GLU A 83 -8.06 6.31 -9.51
N ILE A 84 -7.73 6.26 -8.21
CA ILE A 84 -6.67 5.38 -7.71
C ILE A 84 -7.13 3.92 -7.72
N VAL A 85 -8.39 3.67 -7.34
CA VAL A 85 -8.97 2.33 -7.42
C VAL A 85 -8.95 1.85 -8.87
N LYS A 86 -9.35 2.70 -9.81
CA LYS A 86 -9.32 2.36 -11.23
C LYS A 86 -7.91 2.05 -11.69
N LYS A 87 -6.94 2.86 -11.31
CA LYS A 87 -5.54 2.62 -11.66
C LYS A 87 -5.04 1.30 -11.13
N LEU A 88 -5.39 0.96 -9.89
CA LEU A 88 -4.97 -0.30 -9.28
C LEU A 88 -5.48 -1.50 -10.08
N PHE A 89 -6.76 -1.51 -10.44
CA PHE A 89 -7.35 -2.65 -11.13
C PHE A 89 -7.03 -2.72 -12.62
N ASP A 90 -6.90 -1.57 -13.29
CA ASP A 90 -6.76 -1.51 -14.75
C ASP A 90 -5.30 -1.42 -15.21
N ASP A 91 -4.40 -0.90 -14.37
CA ASP A 91 -3.01 -0.69 -14.73
C ASP A 91 -2.04 -1.50 -13.86
N ILE A 92 -2.10 -1.32 -12.54
CA ILE A 92 -1.12 -1.92 -11.64
C ILE A 92 -1.27 -3.43 -11.55
N ALA A 93 -2.48 -3.92 -11.27
CA ALA A 93 -2.71 -5.35 -11.08
C ALA A 93 -2.37 -6.18 -12.33
N PRO A 94 -2.71 -5.74 -13.55
CA PRO A 94 -2.33 -6.51 -14.75
C PRO A 94 -0.83 -6.70 -14.93
N ARG A 95 -0.01 -5.77 -14.43
CA ARG A 95 1.45 -5.91 -14.52
C ARG A 95 1.97 -7.12 -13.74
N PHE A 96 1.24 -7.50 -12.69
CA PHE A 96 1.71 -8.54 -11.77
C PHE A 96 0.97 -9.87 -11.94
N VAL A 97 0.34 -10.07 -13.08
CA VAL A 97 -0.46 -11.27 -13.32
C VAL A 97 0.35 -12.56 -13.13
N ASN A 98 1.65 -12.52 -13.44
CA ASN A 98 2.55 -13.66 -13.31
C ASN A 98 3.41 -13.60 -12.04
N ARG A 99 3.17 -12.63 -11.15
CA ARG A 99 3.97 -12.49 -9.94
C ARG A 99 3.09 -12.77 -8.72
N PRO A 100 3.39 -13.82 -7.95
CA PRO A 100 2.51 -14.23 -6.83
C PRO A 100 2.64 -13.36 -5.59
N GLY A 101 3.60 -12.46 -5.53
CA GLY A 101 3.82 -11.58 -4.38
C GLY A 101 5.06 -10.73 -4.59
N GLY A 102 5.46 -9.99 -3.53
CA GLY A 102 6.66 -9.17 -3.61
C GLY A 102 6.56 -8.05 -4.65
N TYR A 103 5.41 -7.39 -4.70
CA TYR A 103 5.16 -6.34 -5.69
C TYR A 103 5.88 -5.04 -5.39
N THR A 104 6.41 -4.89 -4.18
CA THR A 104 7.08 -3.67 -3.75
C THR A 104 8.51 -3.95 -3.35
N ARG A 105 9.32 -2.90 -3.37
CA ARG A 105 10.74 -2.97 -3.02
C ARG A 105 11.11 -1.77 -2.17
N LEU A 106 11.92 -2.02 -1.12
CA LEU A 106 12.47 -0.97 -0.27
C LEU A 106 13.92 -0.74 -0.65
N LEU A 107 14.26 0.51 -0.97
CA LEU A 107 15.64 0.92 -1.21
C LEU A 107 16.05 1.91 -0.11
N LYS A 108 17.11 1.59 0.60
CA LYS A 108 17.60 2.45 1.69
C LYS A 108 18.33 3.66 1.12
N LEU A 109 17.96 4.84 1.61
CA LEU A 109 18.54 6.11 1.15
C LEU A 109 19.51 6.72 2.15
N GLY A 110 19.61 6.17 3.36
CA GLY A 110 20.46 6.70 4.41
C GLY A 110 19.69 7.58 5.38
N PRO A 111 20.40 8.10 6.42
CA PRO A 111 19.74 8.90 7.45
C PRO A 111 19.34 10.29 6.96
N ARG A 112 18.22 10.79 7.49
CA ARG A 112 17.74 12.14 7.21
C ARG A 112 18.58 13.16 8.01
N LEU A 113 18.89 14.31 7.41
CA LEU A 113 19.78 15.29 8.02
C LEU A 113 19.28 15.85 9.36
N GLY A 114 17.98 16.08 9.48
CA GLY A 114 17.46 16.77 10.66
C GLY A 114 17.46 15.93 11.94
N ASP A 115 17.07 14.66 11.85
CA ASP A 115 16.87 13.81 13.02
C ASP A 115 17.47 12.42 12.87
N ASN A 116 18.25 12.20 11.84
CA ASN A 116 18.92 10.92 11.58
C ASN A 116 17.96 9.75 11.35
N ALA A 117 16.68 10.01 11.03
CA ALA A 117 15.72 8.96 10.72
C ALA A 117 16.14 8.24 9.43
N GLU A 118 16.04 6.91 9.43
CA GLU A 118 16.39 6.12 8.25
C GLU A 118 15.33 6.32 7.17
N MET A 119 15.77 6.85 6.02
CA MET A 119 14.88 7.12 4.88
C MET A 119 14.98 5.99 3.86
N VAL A 120 13.85 5.69 3.25
CA VAL A 120 13.77 4.66 2.22
C VAL A 120 12.91 5.14 1.05
N LEU A 121 13.14 4.54 -0.10
CA LEU A 121 12.25 4.64 -1.25
C LEU A 121 11.46 3.33 -1.32
N LEU A 122 10.14 3.44 -1.19
CA LEU A 122 9.23 2.31 -1.38
C LEU A 122 8.65 2.44 -2.78
N GLU A 123 8.86 1.42 -3.60
CA GLU A 123 8.40 1.48 -4.99
C GLU A 123 7.75 0.18 -5.44
N LEU A 124 6.87 0.29 -6.43
CA LEU A 124 6.33 -0.89 -7.11
C LEU A 124 7.41 -1.40 -8.06
N VAL A 125 7.64 -2.71 -8.05
CA VAL A 125 8.61 -3.29 -8.98
C VAL A 125 8.06 -3.24 -10.41
N ALA A 126 8.93 -3.37 -11.40
CA ALA A 126 8.54 -3.16 -12.79
C ALA A 126 7.60 -4.26 -13.31
N GLU A 127 7.61 -5.43 -12.72
CA GLU A 127 6.66 -6.51 -13.02
C GLU A 127 6.99 -7.83 -12.32
#